data_03386552f1aee4c8d68d93d6aa0d4738
#
_entry.id   03386552f1aee4c8d68d93d6aa0d4738
#
_cell.length_a   1.000
_cell.length_b   1.000
_cell.length_c   1.000
_cell.angle_alpha   90.00
_cell.angle_beta   90.00
_cell.angle_gamma   90.00
#
_symmetry.space_group_name_H-M   'P 1'
#
loop_
_entity.id
_entity.type
_entity.pdbx_description
1 polymer ?
#
loop_
_entity_poly.entity_id
_entity_poly.type
_entity_poly.pdbx_seq_one_letter_code
_entity_poly.pdbx_strand_id
1 'polypeptide(L)'
;MNTIHKNLQFKKIYIVGLGPGHRDYMLSGAINNLEEVDIIIGFKRAIESLDFIKNNKKIVNKISEILDYIKESKEKNISIVASGDPCFYGISNYIKNNYEGKIEVIPGISSYQYMMAKINESWQNSFLGSLHGREEEFIEKVKSYEKSIWLTDKKNSPDKLCKKLIENNIEAKVIVGENLSYNDERIIKGNPQELENMRFSDLTVVYIKVNSEMNV
;
A
#
# COMPACT_ATOMS: atom_id res chain seq x y z
N MET A 1 -17.04 13.96 47.33
CA MET A 1 -17.00 13.28 46.04
C MET A 1 -15.68 13.61 45.37
N ASN A 2 -14.66 12.77 45.52
CA ASN A 2 -13.35 12.96 44.90
C ASN A 2 -13.38 12.40 43.49
N THR A 3 -13.51 13.26 42.51
CA THR A 3 -13.36 12.90 41.12
C THR A 3 -11.86 12.68 40.85
N ILE A 4 -11.42 11.44 40.92
CA ILE A 4 -10.08 11.04 40.47
C ILE A 4 -10.07 11.20 38.93
N HIS A 5 -9.65 12.38 38.48
CA HIS A 5 -9.21 12.51 37.09
C HIS A 5 -7.97 11.60 36.94
N LYS A 6 -8.21 10.35 36.53
CA LYS A 6 -7.13 9.56 35.92
C LYS A 6 -6.62 10.41 34.75
N ASN A 7 -5.43 10.98 34.92
CA ASN A 7 -4.64 11.49 33.81
C ASN A 7 -4.37 10.31 32.86
N LEU A 8 -5.29 10.03 31.97
CA LEU A 8 -5.08 9.18 30.82
C LEU A 8 -4.06 9.92 29.95
N GLN A 9 -2.79 9.63 30.19
CA GLN A 9 -1.71 10.13 29.37
C GLN A 9 -1.87 9.42 28.03
N PHE A 10 -2.59 10.07 27.08
CA PHE A 10 -2.84 9.53 25.76
C PHE A 10 -1.50 9.25 25.08
N LYS A 11 -1.36 8.05 24.53
CA LYS A 11 -0.23 7.67 23.72
C LYS A 11 -0.26 8.45 22.41
N LYS A 12 0.90 8.83 21.91
CA LYS A 12 1.02 9.42 20.59
C LYS A 12 1.29 8.30 19.59
N ILE A 13 0.38 8.13 18.65
CA ILE A 13 0.47 7.12 17.61
C ILE A 13 0.90 7.79 16.31
N TYR A 14 1.94 7.25 15.71
CA TYR A 14 2.37 7.60 14.37
C TYR A 14 2.00 6.49 13.42
N ILE A 15 1.47 6.82 12.25
CA ILE A 15 1.24 5.87 11.16
C ILE A 15 2.21 6.24 10.06
N VAL A 16 3.22 5.40 9.83
CA VAL A 16 4.39 5.73 9.04
C VAL A 16 4.40 4.94 7.73
N GLY A 17 4.38 5.63 6.61
CA GLY A 17 4.57 5.05 5.28
C GLY A 17 6.03 4.74 5.01
N LEU A 18 6.32 3.48 4.70
CA LEU A 18 7.68 3.02 4.39
C LEU A 18 8.07 3.16 2.91
N GLY A 19 7.14 3.65 2.08
CA GLY A 19 7.39 3.67 0.65
C GLY A 19 7.22 2.29 -0.01
N PRO A 20 7.70 2.12 -1.26
CA PRO A 20 7.45 0.92 -2.06
C PRO A 20 8.20 -0.33 -1.55
N GLY A 21 9.23 -0.17 -0.71
CA GLY A 21 9.94 -1.30 -0.10
C GLY A 21 11.41 -1.03 0.20
N HIS A 22 12.18 -0.51 -0.77
CA HIS A 22 13.60 -0.28 -0.58
C HIS A 22 13.87 0.98 0.25
N ARG A 23 14.90 0.93 1.10
CA ARG A 23 15.32 2.02 1.98
C ARG A 23 15.52 3.36 1.28
N ASP A 24 16.06 3.38 0.08
CA ASP A 24 16.34 4.62 -0.67
C ASP A 24 15.07 5.41 -1.02
N TYR A 25 13.90 4.77 -0.94
CA TYR A 25 12.60 5.38 -1.19
C TYR A 25 11.80 5.66 0.09
N MET A 26 12.39 5.45 1.27
CA MET A 26 11.83 5.92 2.51
C MET A 26 12.10 7.41 2.68
N LEU A 27 11.09 8.16 3.06
CA LEU A 27 11.27 9.58 3.34
C LEU A 27 12.11 9.77 4.61
N SER A 28 12.97 10.77 4.63
CA SER A 28 13.78 11.11 5.82
C SER A 28 12.92 11.35 7.06
N GLY A 29 11.73 11.98 6.90
CA GLY A 29 10.78 12.16 7.99
C GLY A 29 10.26 10.84 8.58
N ALA A 30 10.11 9.79 7.76
CA ALA A 30 9.76 8.46 8.25
C ALA A 30 10.92 7.85 9.05
N ILE A 31 12.14 7.90 8.52
CA ILE A 31 13.34 7.37 9.19
C ILE A 31 13.56 8.06 10.55
N ASN A 32 13.54 9.39 10.59
CA ASN A 32 13.71 10.17 11.81
C ASN A 32 12.66 9.79 12.88
N ASN A 33 11.40 9.67 12.49
CA ASN A 33 10.36 9.24 13.42
C ASN A 33 10.61 7.84 13.97
N LEU A 34 11.01 6.89 13.10
CA LEU A 34 11.26 5.50 13.50
C LEU A 34 12.49 5.38 14.46
N GLU A 35 13.43 6.31 14.39
CA GLU A 35 14.59 6.37 15.29
C GLU A 35 14.26 6.98 16.68
N GLU A 36 13.17 7.75 16.79
CA GLU A 36 12.80 8.50 18.01
C GLU A 36 11.72 7.84 18.86
N VAL A 37 10.95 6.89 18.31
CA VAL A 37 9.82 6.27 19.02
C VAL A 37 10.25 5.16 19.99
N ASP A 38 9.38 4.86 20.95
CA ASP A 38 9.64 3.81 21.93
C ASP A 38 9.58 2.41 21.32
N ILE A 39 8.67 2.22 20.34
CA ILE A 39 8.48 0.95 19.63
C ILE A 39 7.90 1.14 18.24
N ILE A 40 8.27 0.24 17.34
CA ILE A 40 7.76 0.13 15.97
C ILE A 40 6.92 -1.15 15.85
N ILE A 41 5.71 -1.04 15.33
CA ILE A 41 4.78 -2.16 15.16
C ILE A 41 4.41 -2.29 13.68
N GLY A 42 4.39 -3.50 13.16
CA GLY A 42 3.97 -3.74 11.80
C GLY A 42 3.91 -5.21 11.42
N PHE A 43 3.47 -5.47 10.20
CA PHE A 43 3.52 -6.80 9.63
C PHE A 43 4.96 -7.22 9.32
N LYS A 44 5.20 -8.53 9.31
CA LYS A 44 6.53 -9.15 9.20
C LYS A 44 7.40 -8.46 8.13
N ARG A 45 6.94 -8.40 6.88
CA ARG A 45 7.73 -7.82 5.78
C ARG A 45 8.10 -6.33 5.99
N ALA A 46 7.18 -5.53 6.51
CA ALA A 46 7.44 -4.12 6.82
C ALA A 46 8.48 -3.97 7.93
N ILE A 47 8.42 -4.82 8.95
CA ILE A 47 9.41 -4.83 10.04
C ILE A 47 10.78 -5.32 9.55
N GLU A 48 10.82 -6.35 8.71
CA GLU A 48 12.06 -6.90 8.15
C GLU A 48 12.80 -5.90 7.25
N SER A 49 12.08 -4.99 6.55
CA SER A 49 12.70 -3.92 5.76
C SER A 49 13.35 -2.81 6.60
N LEU A 50 13.21 -2.85 7.92
CA LEU A 50 13.76 -1.89 8.87
C LEU A 50 14.95 -2.46 9.67
N ASP A 51 15.75 -3.33 9.08
CA ASP A 51 16.92 -3.95 9.72
C ASP A 51 17.98 -2.92 10.16
N PHE A 52 18.05 -1.79 9.47
CA PHE A 52 18.95 -0.67 9.76
C PHE A 52 18.48 0.23 10.93
N ILE A 53 17.21 0.15 11.37
CA ILE A 53 16.68 0.87 12.53
C ILE A 53 16.92 0.01 13.78
N LYS A 54 17.50 0.57 14.82
CA LYS A 54 17.87 -0.17 16.05
C LYS A 54 16.74 -0.28 17.08
N ASN A 55 15.73 0.58 16.99
CA ASN A 55 14.62 0.64 17.96
C ASN A 55 13.86 -0.68 18.07
N ASN A 56 13.22 -0.88 19.21
CA ASN A 56 12.39 -2.05 19.47
C ASN A 56 11.33 -2.23 18.39
N LYS A 57 11.12 -3.47 17.95
CA LYS A 57 10.17 -3.81 16.90
C LYS A 57 9.25 -4.93 17.35
N LYS A 58 7.97 -4.82 16.99
CA LYS A 58 6.96 -5.85 17.22
C LYS A 58 6.31 -6.25 15.92
N ILE A 59 6.41 -7.53 15.59
CA ILE A 59 5.69 -8.11 14.45
C ILE A 59 4.29 -8.50 14.92
N VAL A 60 3.30 -8.19 14.09
CA VAL A 60 1.91 -8.60 14.23
C VAL A 60 1.45 -9.36 13.00
N ASN A 61 0.47 -10.26 13.19
CA ASN A 61 -0.10 -11.05 12.10
C ASN A 61 -1.49 -10.54 11.68
N LYS A 62 -2.15 -9.82 12.58
CA LYS A 62 -3.48 -9.23 12.33
C LYS A 62 -3.50 -7.78 12.75
N ILE A 63 -4.31 -6.99 12.05
CA ILE A 63 -4.45 -5.56 12.33
C ILE A 63 -5.04 -5.29 13.72
N SER A 64 -5.90 -6.17 14.24
CA SER A 64 -6.47 -6.07 15.61
C SER A 64 -5.40 -6.14 16.69
N GLU A 65 -4.34 -6.94 16.51
CA GLU A 65 -3.24 -7.07 17.46
C GLU A 65 -2.50 -5.74 17.70
N ILE A 66 -2.54 -4.82 16.74
CA ILE A 66 -1.97 -3.47 16.89
C ILE A 66 -2.75 -2.69 17.95
N LEU A 67 -4.08 -2.70 17.87
CA LEU A 67 -4.93 -2.00 18.82
C LEU A 67 -4.86 -2.61 20.23
N ASP A 68 -4.81 -3.93 20.32
CA ASP A 68 -4.65 -4.63 21.58
C ASP A 68 -3.31 -4.26 22.22
N TYR A 69 -2.23 -4.26 21.44
CA TYR A 69 -0.94 -3.82 21.96
C TYR A 69 -0.94 -2.35 22.41
N ILE A 70 -1.55 -1.45 21.64
CA ILE A 70 -1.65 -0.04 22.03
C ILE A 70 -2.36 0.11 23.37
N LYS A 71 -3.39 -0.69 23.65
CA LYS A 71 -4.13 -0.64 24.94
C LYS A 71 -3.29 -1.13 26.11
N GLU A 72 -2.51 -2.20 25.92
CA GLU A 72 -1.82 -2.91 26.99
C GLU A 72 -0.39 -2.39 27.25
N SER A 73 0.26 -1.82 26.25
CA SER A 73 1.66 -1.38 26.33
C SER A 73 1.85 -0.20 27.27
N LYS A 74 3.07 0.02 27.75
CA LYS A 74 3.47 1.18 28.57
C LYS A 74 4.12 2.28 27.74
N GLU A 75 4.45 2.00 26.51
CA GLU A 75 5.09 2.92 25.56
C GLU A 75 4.17 4.11 25.25
N LYS A 76 4.77 5.29 25.12
CA LYS A 76 4.04 6.56 24.93
C LYS A 76 4.03 6.98 23.46
N ASN A 77 5.13 6.71 22.74
CA ASN A 77 5.30 7.03 21.33
C ASN A 77 5.42 5.73 20.54
N ILE A 78 4.42 5.43 19.74
CA ILE A 78 4.32 4.17 19.01
C ILE A 78 4.21 4.47 17.53
N SER A 79 5.09 3.88 16.71
CA SER A 79 4.98 3.94 15.25
C SER A 79 4.37 2.66 14.71
N ILE A 80 3.32 2.80 13.93
CA ILE A 80 2.69 1.73 13.16
C ILE A 80 3.17 1.89 11.72
N VAL A 81 3.91 0.90 11.21
CA VAL A 81 4.46 0.97 9.86
C VAL A 81 3.57 0.29 8.84
N ALA A 82 3.46 0.93 7.67
CA ALA A 82 2.70 0.43 6.53
C ALA A 82 3.52 0.54 5.24
N SER A 83 3.41 -0.44 4.35
CA SER A 83 3.97 -0.35 3.00
C SER A 83 3.28 0.77 2.21
N GLY A 84 4.02 1.43 1.34
CA GLY A 84 3.50 2.53 0.52
C GLY A 84 3.15 3.76 1.35
N ASP A 85 2.01 4.37 1.01
CA ASP A 85 1.41 5.47 1.75
C ASP A 85 0.26 4.96 2.64
N PRO A 86 0.24 5.28 3.94
CA PRO A 86 -0.78 4.80 4.86
C PRO A 86 -2.21 5.27 4.54
N CYS A 87 -2.34 6.36 3.79
CA CYS A 87 -3.63 6.93 3.41
C CYS A 87 -4.17 6.37 2.09
N PHE A 88 -3.31 5.73 1.28
CA PHE A 88 -3.73 5.14 0.01
C PHE A 88 -4.10 3.66 0.19
N TYR A 89 -5.37 3.38 0.39
CA TYR A 89 -5.91 2.04 0.71
C TYR A 89 -5.21 1.35 1.91
N GLY A 90 -4.59 2.16 2.76
CA GLY A 90 -3.75 1.71 3.86
C GLY A 90 -4.48 1.65 5.21
N ILE A 91 -3.69 1.46 6.26
CA ILE A 91 -4.15 1.22 7.64
C ILE A 91 -4.73 2.46 8.34
N SER A 92 -4.49 3.68 7.80
CA SER A 92 -4.83 4.93 8.47
C SER A 92 -6.29 5.02 8.91
N ASN A 93 -7.22 4.68 8.03
CA ASN A 93 -8.66 4.76 8.35
C ASN A 93 -9.05 3.77 9.44
N TYR A 94 -8.48 2.56 9.43
CA TYR A 94 -8.76 1.57 10.46
C TYR A 94 -8.30 2.06 11.84
N ILE A 95 -7.09 2.58 11.94
CA ILE A 95 -6.57 3.08 13.22
C ILE A 95 -7.38 4.30 13.70
N LYS A 96 -7.67 5.26 12.81
CA LYS A 96 -8.47 6.45 13.14
C LYS A 96 -9.86 6.10 13.68
N ASN A 97 -10.49 5.07 13.15
CA ASN A 97 -11.84 4.67 13.54
C ASN A 97 -11.87 3.86 14.86
N ASN A 98 -10.71 3.38 15.32
CA ASN A 98 -10.64 2.50 16.51
C ASN A 98 -9.71 3.02 17.62
N TYR A 99 -9.18 4.23 17.49
CA TYR A 99 -8.33 4.86 18.50
C TYR A 99 -8.67 6.35 18.65
N GLU A 100 -9.02 6.76 19.87
CA GLU A 100 -9.48 8.12 20.19
C GLU A 100 -8.34 9.10 20.54
N GLY A 101 -7.11 8.60 20.67
CA GLY A 101 -5.96 9.41 21.05
C GLY A 101 -5.35 10.21 19.87
N LYS A 102 -4.22 10.86 20.13
CA LYS A 102 -3.52 11.65 19.13
C LYS A 102 -2.85 10.75 18.09
N ILE A 103 -3.22 10.93 16.83
CA ILE A 103 -2.63 10.24 15.68
C ILE A 103 -1.95 11.26 14.78
N GLU A 104 -0.76 10.92 14.32
CA GLU A 104 -0.03 11.66 13.30
C GLU A 104 0.33 10.71 12.16
N VAL A 105 0.08 11.10 10.91
CA VAL A 105 0.40 10.29 9.75
C VAL A 105 1.63 10.86 9.06
N ILE A 106 2.63 10.02 8.84
CA ILE A 106 3.81 10.35 8.07
C ILE A 106 3.65 9.66 6.70
N PRO A 107 3.61 10.42 5.60
CA PRO A 107 3.34 9.85 4.27
C PRO A 107 4.48 8.96 3.80
N GLY A 108 4.20 8.13 2.81
CA GLY A 108 5.19 7.36 2.06
C GLY A 108 4.91 7.40 0.56
N ILE A 109 5.89 7.04 -0.24
CA ILE A 109 5.72 6.90 -1.68
C ILE A 109 4.92 5.61 -1.94
N SER A 110 3.76 5.71 -2.56
CA SER A 110 2.98 4.54 -2.96
C SER A 110 3.69 3.74 -4.05
N SER A 111 3.49 2.42 -4.08
CA SER A 111 4.06 1.56 -5.12
C SER A 111 3.63 1.98 -6.53
N TYR A 112 2.40 2.49 -6.71
CA TYR A 112 1.99 3.00 -8.00
C TYR A 112 2.76 4.27 -8.42
N GLN A 113 3.03 5.20 -7.50
CA GLN A 113 3.83 6.39 -7.80
C GLN A 113 5.23 6.02 -8.26
N TYR A 114 5.85 5.07 -7.54
CA TYR A 114 7.14 4.51 -7.92
C TYR A 114 7.11 3.88 -9.31
N MET A 115 6.11 3.01 -9.58
CA MET A 115 5.95 2.36 -10.88
C MET A 115 5.80 3.38 -12.00
N MET A 116 4.95 4.39 -11.84
CA MET A 116 4.70 5.38 -12.88
C MET A 116 5.95 6.20 -13.21
N ALA A 117 6.78 6.51 -12.21
CA ALA A 117 8.09 7.12 -12.42
C ALA A 117 9.03 6.18 -13.20
N LYS A 118 9.06 4.88 -12.87
CA LYS A 118 9.90 3.88 -13.57
C LYS A 118 9.51 3.67 -15.02
N ILE A 119 8.23 3.75 -15.34
CA ILE A 119 7.74 3.60 -16.72
C ILE A 119 7.67 4.93 -17.49
N ASN A 120 8.00 6.03 -16.86
CA ASN A 120 8.02 7.37 -17.42
C ASN A 120 6.64 7.85 -17.93
N GLU A 121 5.58 7.52 -17.16
CA GLU A 121 4.19 7.85 -17.48
C GLU A 121 3.56 8.72 -16.39
N SER A 122 2.74 9.70 -16.80
CA SER A 122 1.93 10.48 -15.86
C SER A 122 0.72 9.68 -15.39
N TRP A 123 0.48 9.67 -14.07
CA TRP A 123 -0.71 9.08 -13.46
C TRP A 123 -1.86 10.09 -13.29
N GLN A 124 -1.65 11.33 -13.74
CA GLN A 124 -2.73 12.33 -13.77
C GLN A 124 -3.90 11.85 -14.63
N ASN A 125 -5.11 12.07 -14.15
CA ASN A 125 -6.38 11.62 -14.76
C ASN A 125 -6.52 10.09 -14.85
N SER A 126 -5.67 9.32 -14.19
CA SER A 126 -5.86 7.88 -14.07
C SER A 126 -6.85 7.54 -12.94
N PHE A 127 -7.68 6.52 -13.14
CA PHE A 127 -8.38 5.92 -12.01
C PHE A 127 -7.38 5.15 -11.12
N LEU A 128 -7.47 5.36 -9.83
CA LEU A 128 -6.63 4.68 -8.84
C LEU A 128 -7.49 3.71 -8.03
N GLY A 129 -7.30 2.42 -8.22
CA GLY A 129 -8.08 1.37 -7.58
C GLY A 129 -7.24 0.37 -6.79
N SER A 130 -7.91 -0.41 -5.95
CA SER A 130 -7.30 -1.51 -5.23
C SER A 130 -8.21 -2.73 -5.20
N LEU A 131 -7.68 -3.82 -5.69
CA LEU A 131 -8.28 -5.16 -5.59
C LEU A 131 -7.61 -5.99 -4.48
N HIS A 132 -6.68 -5.39 -3.75
CA HIS A 132 -5.98 -6.04 -2.65
C HIS A 132 -6.88 -6.17 -1.43
N GLY A 133 -7.34 -7.40 -1.17
CA GLY A 133 -8.22 -7.72 -0.04
C GLY A 133 -9.61 -7.08 -0.11
N ARG A 134 -10.07 -6.66 -1.29
CA ARG A 134 -11.38 -6.03 -1.52
C ARG A 134 -11.93 -6.31 -2.91
N GLU A 135 -13.20 -5.99 -3.09
CA GLU A 135 -13.87 -6.06 -4.38
C GLU A 135 -14.13 -4.65 -4.91
N GLU A 136 -13.86 -4.43 -6.20
CA GLU A 136 -14.19 -3.21 -6.93
C GLU A 136 -14.74 -3.58 -8.32
N GLU A 137 -15.50 -2.69 -8.90
CA GLU A 137 -16.10 -2.82 -10.24
C GLU A 137 -15.01 -2.63 -11.32
N PHE A 138 -14.06 -3.55 -11.36
CA PHE A 138 -12.85 -3.46 -12.18
C PHE A 138 -13.15 -3.13 -13.65
N ILE A 139 -14.02 -3.91 -14.30
CA ILE A 139 -14.33 -3.75 -15.73
C ILE A 139 -15.04 -2.43 -16.01
N GLU A 140 -15.97 -2.01 -15.16
CA GLU A 140 -16.70 -0.75 -15.32
C GLU A 140 -15.73 0.45 -15.20
N LYS A 141 -14.81 0.39 -14.22
CA LYS A 141 -13.80 1.44 -14.06
C LYS A 141 -12.83 1.48 -15.24
N VAL A 142 -12.36 0.32 -15.72
CA VAL A 142 -11.49 0.27 -16.89
C VAL A 142 -12.18 0.84 -18.13
N LYS A 143 -13.47 0.57 -18.33
CA LYS A 143 -14.27 1.13 -19.45
C LYS A 143 -14.50 2.63 -19.32
N SER A 144 -14.59 3.15 -18.09
CA SER A 144 -14.90 4.55 -17.82
C SER A 144 -13.70 5.50 -17.86
N TYR A 145 -12.48 4.97 -17.81
CA TYR A 145 -11.25 5.77 -17.77
C TYR A 145 -10.26 5.29 -18.82
N GLU A 146 -9.64 6.23 -19.54
CA GLU A 146 -8.55 5.92 -20.48
C GLU A 146 -7.41 5.18 -19.80
N LYS A 147 -7.11 5.57 -18.55
CA LYS A 147 -6.00 5.03 -17.76
C LYS A 147 -6.50 4.59 -16.39
N SER A 148 -6.05 3.45 -15.93
CA SER A 148 -6.30 2.96 -14.58
C SER A 148 -5.09 2.27 -13.98
N ILE A 149 -4.94 2.39 -12.66
CA ILE A 149 -3.83 1.81 -11.90
C ILE A 149 -4.41 1.03 -10.73
N TRP A 150 -3.97 -0.21 -10.56
CA TRP A 150 -4.58 -1.14 -9.64
C TRP A 150 -3.54 -1.78 -8.72
N LEU A 151 -3.78 -1.72 -7.41
CA LEU A 151 -3.13 -2.59 -6.45
C LEU A 151 -3.80 -3.96 -6.50
N THR A 152 -3.03 -5.02 -6.58
CA THR A 152 -3.55 -6.38 -6.77
C THR A 152 -3.09 -7.33 -5.67
N ASP A 153 -3.65 -8.53 -5.65
CA ASP A 153 -3.30 -9.60 -4.75
C ASP A 153 -3.35 -10.96 -5.47
N LYS A 154 -3.10 -12.03 -4.76
CA LYS A 154 -3.15 -13.39 -5.31
C LYS A 154 -4.53 -13.79 -5.87
N LYS A 155 -5.62 -13.27 -5.30
CA LYS A 155 -6.99 -13.53 -5.78
C LYS A 155 -7.25 -12.81 -7.09
N ASN A 156 -6.75 -11.59 -7.20
CA ASN A 156 -6.89 -10.70 -8.36
C ASN A 156 -5.51 -10.43 -8.98
N SER A 157 -4.83 -11.50 -9.39
CA SER A 157 -3.51 -11.44 -10.01
C SER A 157 -3.57 -10.85 -11.43
N PRO A 158 -2.47 -10.28 -11.95
CA PRO A 158 -2.46 -9.63 -13.26
C PRO A 158 -2.95 -10.50 -14.41
N ASP A 159 -2.60 -11.81 -14.42
CA ASP A 159 -3.07 -12.77 -15.40
C ASP A 159 -4.61 -12.89 -15.41
N LYS A 160 -5.24 -12.93 -14.22
CA LYS A 160 -6.69 -12.98 -14.10
C LYS A 160 -7.36 -11.67 -14.52
N LEU A 161 -6.72 -10.53 -14.26
CA LEU A 161 -7.22 -9.24 -14.75
C LEU A 161 -7.16 -9.18 -16.27
N CYS A 162 -6.07 -9.69 -16.88
CA CYS A 162 -5.95 -9.80 -18.34
C CYS A 162 -7.06 -10.68 -18.93
N LYS A 163 -7.38 -11.84 -18.32
CA LYS A 163 -8.51 -12.69 -18.75
C LYS A 163 -9.84 -11.93 -18.70
N LYS A 164 -10.11 -11.19 -17.63
CA LYS A 164 -11.31 -10.36 -17.53
C LYS A 164 -11.37 -9.29 -18.64
N LEU A 165 -10.25 -8.68 -19.01
CA LEU A 165 -10.20 -7.72 -20.13
C LEU A 165 -10.55 -8.40 -21.46
N ILE A 166 -10.00 -9.58 -21.73
CA ILE A 166 -10.26 -10.38 -22.93
C ILE A 166 -11.75 -10.78 -23.00
N GLU A 167 -12.29 -11.34 -21.93
CA GLU A 167 -13.70 -11.75 -21.81
C GLU A 167 -14.68 -10.59 -22.05
N ASN A 168 -14.25 -9.35 -21.80
CA ASN A 168 -15.05 -8.15 -22.01
C ASN A 168 -14.69 -7.38 -23.29
N ASN A 169 -13.87 -7.97 -24.20
CA ASN A 169 -13.42 -7.38 -25.44
C ASN A 169 -12.76 -6.00 -25.27
N ILE A 170 -11.95 -5.84 -24.21
CA ILE A 170 -11.23 -4.60 -23.92
C ILE A 170 -9.81 -4.72 -24.46
N GLU A 171 -9.50 -3.95 -25.49
CA GLU A 171 -8.14 -3.80 -25.99
C GLU A 171 -7.40 -2.74 -25.17
N ALA A 172 -6.25 -3.12 -24.62
CA ALA A 172 -5.48 -2.26 -23.76
C ALA A 172 -3.98 -2.59 -23.79
N LYS A 173 -3.17 -1.58 -23.52
CA LYS A 173 -1.79 -1.76 -23.09
C LYS A 173 -1.79 -2.00 -21.59
N VAL A 174 -1.19 -3.11 -21.16
CA VAL A 174 -1.05 -3.48 -19.76
C VAL A 174 0.41 -3.44 -19.36
N ILE A 175 0.71 -2.83 -18.22
CA ILE A 175 2.05 -2.84 -17.63
C ILE A 175 1.91 -3.35 -16.21
N VAL A 176 2.69 -4.38 -15.87
CA VAL A 176 2.71 -5.00 -14.54
C VAL A 176 4.05 -4.72 -13.88
N GLY A 177 4.03 -4.10 -12.72
CA GLY A 177 5.20 -3.95 -11.85
C GLY A 177 5.12 -4.95 -10.71
N GLU A 178 6.15 -5.79 -10.56
CA GLU A 178 6.27 -6.78 -9.51
C GLU A 178 7.40 -6.42 -8.57
N ASN A 179 7.22 -6.68 -7.28
CA ASN A 179 8.22 -6.49 -6.23
C ASN A 179 8.94 -5.15 -6.36
N LEU A 180 8.15 -4.10 -6.64
CA LEU A 180 8.65 -2.77 -6.96
C LEU A 180 9.59 -2.25 -5.87
N SER A 181 10.75 -1.75 -6.29
CA SER A 181 11.89 -1.29 -5.49
C SER A 181 12.69 -2.38 -4.78
N TYR A 182 12.31 -3.63 -4.81
CA TYR A 182 13.13 -4.74 -4.29
C TYR A 182 14.15 -5.22 -5.31
N ASN A 183 15.11 -6.04 -4.89
CA ASN A 183 16.18 -6.56 -5.75
C ASN A 183 15.68 -7.44 -6.90
N ASP A 184 14.52 -8.03 -6.74
CA ASP A 184 13.82 -8.86 -7.72
C ASP A 184 12.68 -8.11 -8.44
N GLU A 185 12.78 -6.77 -8.51
CA GLU A 185 11.86 -5.93 -9.27
C GLU A 185 11.79 -6.36 -10.73
N ARG A 186 10.56 -6.50 -11.23
CA ARG A 186 10.30 -6.79 -12.64
C ARG A 186 9.17 -5.92 -13.16
N ILE A 187 9.38 -5.30 -14.33
CA ILE A 187 8.35 -4.53 -15.05
C ILE A 187 8.11 -5.16 -16.41
N ILE A 188 6.89 -5.64 -16.64
CA ILE A 188 6.48 -6.34 -17.85
C ILE A 188 5.42 -5.51 -18.56
N LYS A 189 5.54 -5.42 -19.88
CA LYS A 189 4.61 -4.68 -20.74
C LYS A 189 4.07 -5.65 -21.81
N GLY A 190 2.78 -5.53 -22.10
CA GLY A 190 2.14 -6.33 -23.14
C GLY A 190 0.68 -5.95 -23.33
N ASN A 191 -0.01 -6.68 -24.18
CA ASN A 191 -1.47 -6.69 -24.28
C ASN A 191 -2.05 -7.80 -23.36
N PRO A 192 -3.37 -7.82 -23.11
CA PRO A 192 -3.98 -8.84 -22.27
C PRO A 192 -3.70 -10.27 -22.70
N GLN A 193 -3.69 -10.55 -24.02
CA GLN A 193 -3.45 -11.90 -24.59
C GLN A 193 -2.02 -12.41 -24.33
N GLU A 194 -1.04 -11.50 -24.33
CA GLU A 194 0.35 -11.85 -24.02
C GLU A 194 0.57 -12.16 -22.55
N LEU A 195 -0.22 -11.53 -21.67
CA LEU A 195 -0.01 -11.59 -20.22
C LEU A 195 -0.93 -12.59 -19.49
N GLU A 196 -2.04 -13.02 -20.07
CA GLU A 196 -3.06 -13.85 -19.42
C GLU A 196 -2.57 -15.23 -18.92
N ASN A 197 -1.48 -15.74 -19.50
CA ASN A 197 -0.90 -17.04 -19.13
C ASN A 197 0.44 -16.91 -18.40
N MET A 198 0.88 -15.69 -18.09
CA MET A 198 2.10 -15.46 -17.33
C MET A 198 1.88 -15.69 -15.82
N ARG A 199 2.96 -15.96 -15.10
CA ARG A 199 2.95 -16.03 -13.64
C ARG A 199 3.53 -14.74 -13.06
N PHE A 200 2.87 -14.24 -12.05
CA PHE A 200 3.24 -13.02 -11.35
C PHE A 200 3.40 -13.25 -9.85
N SER A 201 4.19 -12.41 -9.19
CA SER A 201 4.30 -12.42 -7.73
C SER A 201 3.01 -11.91 -7.07
N ASP A 202 2.89 -12.12 -5.76
CA ASP A 202 1.72 -11.65 -4.99
C ASP A 202 1.72 -10.11 -4.79
N LEU A 203 2.86 -9.46 -5.06
CA LEU A 203 3.04 -8.01 -4.91
C LEU A 203 3.13 -7.35 -6.26
N THR A 204 1.99 -6.94 -6.77
CA THR A 204 1.93 -6.32 -8.08
C THR A 204 1.10 -5.04 -8.11
N VAL A 205 1.51 -4.16 -9.02
CA VAL A 205 0.75 -2.99 -9.46
C VAL A 205 0.50 -3.14 -10.95
N VAL A 206 -0.74 -2.96 -11.37
CA VAL A 206 -1.13 -3.08 -12.78
C VAL A 206 -1.57 -1.71 -13.29
N TYR A 207 -0.91 -1.22 -14.33
CA TYR A 207 -1.35 -0.06 -15.11
C TYR A 207 -2.00 -0.54 -16.40
N ILE A 208 -3.17 -0.01 -16.68
CA ILE A 208 -3.95 -0.32 -17.88
C ILE A 208 -4.24 0.99 -18.61
N LYS A 209 -3.90 1.01 -19.90
CA LYS A 209 -4.28 2.09 -20.81
C LYS A 209 -5.13 1.49 -21.93
N VAL A 210 -6.41 1.85 -21.97
CA VAL A 210 -7.34 1.42 -23.00
C VAL A 210 -7.03 2.13 -24.32
N ASN A 211 -7.06 1.42 -25.44
CA ASN A 211 -6.85 2.01 -26.76
C ASN A 211 -8.07 2.90 -27.11
N SER A 212 -7.81 4.15 -27.45
CA SER A 212 -8.84 5.19 -27.66
C SER A 212 -9.66 5.03 -28.95
N GLU A 213 -9.52 3.93 -29.70
CA GLU A 213 -10.14 3.81 -31.05
C GLU A 213 -11.56 3.21 -31.03
N MET A 214 -12.17 2.93 -29.87
CA MET A 214 -13.52 2.32 -29.81
C MET A 214 -14.61 3.18 -29.14
N ASN A 215 -14.52 4.50 -29.20
CA ASN A 215 -15.63 5.38 -28.84
C ASN A 215 -16.05 6.24 -30.04
N VAL A 216 -16.51 5.58 -31.12
CA VAL A 216 -17.31 6.21 -32.18
C VAL A 216 -18.59 5.44 -32.36
#